data_f4b75c37b39240039b2a07acf796957b
#
_entry.id   f4b75c37b39240039b2a07acf796957b
#
_cell.length_a   1.000
_cell.length_b   1.000
_cell.length_c   1.000
_cell.angle_alpha   90.00
_cell.angle_beta   90.00
_cell.angle_gamma   90.00
#
_symmetry.space_group_name_H-M   'P 1'
#
loop_
_entity.id
_entity.type
_entity.pdbx_description
1 polymer ?
#
loop_
_entity_poly.entity_id
_entity_poly.type
_entity_poly.pdbx_seq_one_letter_code
_entity_poly.pdbx_strand_id
1 'polypeptide(L)'
;MKNDNTKFEYKTELHQEWLGKLRDFYAEYKYIPTYDYMGQTFGIGAKSRVAKLIKLLKVEGFLEDGPDKNLMPGERFFEIAYTDAAVQAGEFTDSYSQTSGYMTVLDILIKKPSITRIRPIRGNSMSKKGILDGDMAIYEKRQNAAVGDIVIAILEDSDEVTIKELGKENGAHVLIPHNDNFDIIRNKNFRIEGVLLSSFRTY
;
A
#
# COMPACT_ATOMS: atom_id res chain seq x y z
N MET A 1 -22.13 -41.78 -0.06
CA MET A 1 -20.94 -40.99 0.28
C MET A 1 -21.30 -39.53 0.09
N LYS A 2 -21.69 -38.82 1.16
CA LYS A 2 -22.03 -37.40 1.11
C LYS A 2 -20.74 -36.59 1.24
N ASN A 3 -20.50 -35.72 0.28
CA ASN A 3 -19.33 -34.91 0.12
C ASN A 3 -18.90 -34.17 1.39
N ASP A 4 -17.72 -34.50 1.89
CA ASP A 4 -17.03 -33.81 2.99
C ASP A 4 -16.53 -32.40 2.60
N ASN A 5 -16.66 -32.05 1.33
CA ASN A 5 -16.22 -30.76 0.75
C ASN A 5 -17.05 -29.57 1.27
N THR A 6 -18.36 -29.73 1.45
CA THR A 6 -19.23 -28.65 1.95
C THR A 6 -18.91 -28.22 3.39
N LYS A 7 -18.37 -29.11 4.18
CA LYS A 7 -17.99 -28.83 5.60
C LYS A 7 -16.67 -28.07 5.71
N PHE A 8 -15.82 -28.22 4.72
CA PHE A 8 -14.51 -27.53 4.63
C PHE A 8 -14.67 -26.11 4.07
N GLU A 9 -15.48 -25.93 3.04
CA GLU A 9 -15.82 -24.61 2.46
C GLU A 9 -16.52 -23.71 3.48
N TYR A 10 -17.51 -24.23 4.20
CA TYR A 10 -18.22 -23.45 5.23
C TYR A 10 -17.31 -23.01 6.38
N LYS A 11 -16.35 -23.84 6.80
CA LYS A 11 -15.35 -23.46 7.81
C LYS A 11 -14.40 -22.37 7.29
N THR A 12 -14.05 -22.42 6.03
CA THR A 12 -13.14 -21.45 5.39
C THR A 12 -13.80 -20.09 5.28
N GLU A 13 -15.06 -19.99 4.84
CA GLU A 13 -15.81 -18.72 4.76
C GLU A 13 -15.97 -18.08 6.14
N LEU A 14 -16.36 -18.85 7.16
CA LEU A 14 -16.52 -18.34 8.52
C LEU A 14 -15.21 -17.86 9.13
N HIS A 15 -14.10 -18.55 8.86
CA HIS A 15 -12.79 -18.12 9.32
C HIS A 15 -12.36 -16.82 8.61
N GLN A 16 -12.66 -16.65 7.34
CA GLN A 16 -12.40 -15.43 6.60
C GLN A 16 -13.23 -14.25 7.10
N GLU A 17 -14.51 -14.48 7.44
CA GLU A 17 -15.36 -13.46 8.06
C GLU A 17 -14.76 -12.97 9.40
N TRP A 18 -14.34 -13.90 10.27
CA TRP A 18 -13.76 -13.54 11.56
C TRP A 18 -12.38 -12.90 11.43
N LEU A 19 -11.57 -13.33 10.46
CA LEU A 19 -10.31 -12.67 10.12
C LEU A 19 -10.57 -11.25 9.60
N GLY A 20 -11.60 -11.04 8.78
CA GLY A 20 -12.04 -9.72 8.32
C GLY A 20 -12.36 -8.80 9.51
N LYS A 21 -13.25 -9.23 10.42
CA LYS A 21 -13.60 -8.47 11.63
C LYS A 21 -12.36 -8.15 12.49
N LEU A 22 -11.41 -9.07 12.56
CA LEU A 22 -10.18 -8.88 13.32
C LEU A 22 -9.27 -7.83 12.66
N ARG A 23 -9.18 -7.84 11.33
CA ARG A 23 -8.44 -6.85 10.53
C ARG A 23 -9.05 -5.45 10.65
N ASP A 24 -10.38 -5.35 10.57
CA ASP A 24 -11.11 -4.08 10.73
C ASP A 24 -10.90 -3.51 12.12
N PHE A 25 -10.99 -4.34 13.17
CA PHE A 25 -10.68 -3.93 14.52
C PHE A 25 -9.24 -3.44 14.67
N TYR A 26 -8.28 -4.19 14.11
CA TYR A 26 -6.87 -3.78 14.15
C TYR A 26 -6.61 -2.49 13.35
N ALA A 27 -7.29 -2.29 12.24
CA ALA A 27 -7.18 -1.06 11.44
C ALA A 27 -7.57 0.18 12.26
N GLU A 28 -8.55 0.05 13.16
CA GLU A 28 -9.04 1.12 14.02
C GLU A 28 -8.18 1.28 15.28
N TYR A 29 -7.97 0.18 16.03
CA TYR A 29 -7.42 0.23 17.39
C TYR A 29 -5.93 -0.10 17.49
N LYS A 30 -5.30 -0.66 16.46
CA LYS A 30 -3.87 -1.01 16.37
C LYS A 30 -3.39 -2.08 17.36
N TYR A 31 -4.29 -2.93 17.85
CA TYR A 31 -3.96 -4.10 18.67
C TYR A 31 -4.94 -5.25 18.38
N ILE A 32 -4.57 -6.48 18.76
CA ILE A 32 -5.43 -7.65 18.65
C ILE A 32 -6.30 -7.73 19.92
N PRO A 33 -7.64 -7.85 19.81
CA PRO A 33 -8.54 -7.86 20.97
C PRO A 33 -8.39 -9.13 21.80
N THR A 34 -8.92 -9.07 23.03
CA THR A 34 -8.93 -10.22 23.93
C THR A 34 -9.89 -11.32 23.45
N TYR A 35 -9.70 -12.55 23.94
CA TYR A 35 -10.56 -13.68 23.61
C TYR A 35 -12.02 -13.43 24.02
N ASP A 36 -12.25 -12.76 25.15
CA ASP A 36 -13.58 -12.39 25.60
C ASP A 36 -14.26 -11.41 24.66
N TYR A 37 -13.54 -10.39 24.24
CA TYR A 37 -14.03 -9.42 23.27
C TYR A 37 -14.40 -10.10 21.93
N MET A 38 -13.49 -10.92 21.39
CA MET A 38 -13.76 -11.67 20.16
C MET A 38 -14.98 -12.60 20.30
N GLY A 39 -15.10 -13.29 21.43
CA GLY A 39 -16.23 -14.17 21.68
C GLY A 39 -17.57 -13.46 21.67
N GLN A 40 -17.66 -12.31 22.31
CA GLN A 40 -18.89 -11.53 22.47
C GLN A 40 -19.18 -10.65 21.23
N THR A 41 -18.21 -9.84 20.82
CA THR A 41 -18.42 -8.79 19.82
C THR A 41 -18.38 -9.32 18.39
N PHE A 42 -17.52 -10.30 18.10
CA PHE A 42 -17.47 -10.90 16.77
C PHE A 42 -18.48 -12.04 16.57
N GLY A 43 -19.22 -12.39 17.62
CA GLY A 43 -20.22 -13.46 17.55
C GLY A 43 -19.63 -14.88 17.48
N ILE A 44 -18.34 -15.04 17.87
CA ILE A 44 -17.68 -16.36 17.85
C ILE A 44 -18.25 -17.27 18.96
N GLY A 45 -18.69 -16.68 20.09
CA GLY A 45 -19.25 -17.36 21.23
C GLY A 45 -18.19 -17.81 22.24
N ALA A 46 -18.20 -19.08 22.65
CA ALA A 46 -17.37 -19.59 23.74
C ALA A 46 -15.86 -19.39 23.52
N LYS A 47 -15.10 -19.08 24.59
CA LYS A 47 -13.63 -18.94 24.58
C LYS A 47 -12.89 -20.11 23.91
N SER A 48 -13.40 -21.34 24.07
CA SER A 48 -12.80 -22.51 23.43
C SER A 48 -12.87 -22.46 21.90
N ARG A 49 -13.90 -21.83 21.33
CA ARG A 49 -14.04 -21.63 19.89
C ARG A 49 -13.09 -20.54 19.41
N VAL A 50 -12.98 -19.44 20.17
CA VAL A 50 -11.98 -18.38 19.91
C VAL A 50 -10.57 -18.97 19.92
N ALA A 51 -10.23 -19.79 20.94
CA ALA A 51 -8.92 -20.42 21.03
C ALA A 51 -8.59 -21.31 19.83
N LYS A 52 -9.58 -22.06 19.30
CA LYS A 52 -9.43 -22.88 18.10
C LYS A 52 -9.19 -22.02 16.87
N LEU A 53 -9.92 -20.92 16.72
CA LEU A 53 -9.74 -19.96 15.64
C LEU A 53 -8.33 -19.35 15.67
N ILE A 54 -7.91 -18.85 16.84
CA ILE A 54 -6.57 -18.25 17.01
C ILE A 54 -5.47 -19.25 16.66
N LYS A 55 -5.61 -20.51 17.12
CA LYS A 55 -4.65 -21.56 16.76
C LYS A 55 -4.57 -21.77 15.25
N LEU A 56 -5.71 -21.76 14.55
CA LEU A 56 -5.76 -21.88 13.10
C LEU A 56 -5.09 -20.68 12.43
N LEU A 57 -5.46 -19.46 12.82
CA LEU A 57 -4.90 -18.23 12.25
C LEU A 57 -3.38 -18.11 12.47
N LYS A 58 -2.86 -18.68 13.57
CA LYS A 58 -1.40 -18.79 13.78
C LYS A 58 -0.76 -19.79 12.82
N VAL A 59 -1.37 -20.97 12.65
CA VAL A 59 -0.85 -21.99 11.70
C VAL A 59 -0.85 -21.44 10.27
N GLU A 60 -1.85 -20.65 9.91
CA GLU A 60 -1.96 -20.03 8.59
C GLU A 60 -1.10 -18.77 8.41
N GLY A 61 -0.41 -18.30 9.47
CA GLY A 61 0.47 -17.13 9.42
C GLY A 61 -0.24 -15.77 9.51
N PHE A 62 -1.53 -15.75 9.82
CA PHE A 62 -2.26 -14.49 10.02
C PHE A 62 -2.05 -13.87 11.41
N LEU A 63 -1.75 -14.66 12.41
CA LEU A 63 -1.42 -14.22 13.77
C LEU A 63 -0.16 -14.89 14.26
N GLU A 64 0.51 -14.26 15.21
CA GLU A 64 1.66 -14.82 15.91
C GLU A 64 1.69 -14.42 17.39
N ASP A 65 2.56 -15.05 18.17
CA ASP A 65 2.81 -14.67 19.57
C ASP A 65 3.90 -13.59 19.59
N GLY A 66 3.57 -12.45 20.16
CA GLY A 66 4.54 -11.40 20.44
C GLY A 66 5.43 -11.72 21.65
N PRO A 67 6.44 -10.85 21.92
CA PRO A 67 7.41 -11.05 23.02
C PRO A 67 6.77 -11.26 24.38
N ASP A 68 5.66 -10.58 24.65
CA ASP A 68 4.91 -10.65 25.93
C ASP A 68 3.77 -11.68 25.92
N LYS A 69 3.81 -12.64 25.00
CA LYS A 69 2.74 -13.62 24.75
C LYS A 69 1.39 -13.01 24.34
N ASN A 70 1.38 -11.72 24.01
CA ASN A 70 0.23 -11.08 23.40
C ASN A 70 0.13 -11.51 21.93
N LEU A 71 -1.10 -11.56 21.41
CA LEU A 71 -1.31 -11.82 19.99
C LEU A 71 -0.88 -10.62 19.16
N MET A 72 -0.16 -10.88 18.08
CA MET A 72 0.26 -9.91 17.10
C MET A 72 -0.17 -10.32 15.69
N PRO A 73 -0.31 -9.35 14.76
CA PRO A 73 -0.42 -9.65 13.34
C PRO A 73 0.78 -10.47 12.85
N GLY A 74 0.50 -11.60 12.20
CA GLY A 74 1.52 -12.37 11.50
C GLY A 74 1.80 -11.81 10.10
N GLU A 75 2.73 -12.43 9.40
CA GLU A 75 3.19 -11.99 8.07
C GLU A 75 2.05 -11.82 7.06
N ARG A 76 1.06 -12.70 7.10
CA ARG A 76 -0.08 -12.72 6.18
C ARG A 76 -1.28 -11.87 6.63
N PHE A 77 -1.20 -11.22 7.78
CA PHE A 77 -2.35 -10.50 8.35
C PHE A 77 -2.88 -9.38 7.44
N PHE A 78 -2.00 -8.71 6.71
CA PHE A 78 -2.34 -7.59 5.84
C PHE A 78 -2.51 -7.97 4.36
N GLU A 79 -2.46 -9.26 4.03
CA GLU A 79 -2.75 -9.74 2.68
C GLU A 79 -4.18 -9.43 2.30
N ILE A 80 -4.38 -8.92 1.09
CA ILE A 80 -5.67 -8.73 0.45
C ILE A 80 -5.76 -9.59 -0.80
N ALA A 81 -6.98 -10.02 -1.13
CA ALA A 81 -7.22 -10.71 -2.39
C ALA A 81 -6.97 -9.77 -3.57
N TYR A 82 -6.28 -10.24 -4.59
CA TYR A 82 -6.12 -9.50 -5.83
C TYR A 82 -6.54 -10.36 -7.03
N THR A 83 -6.88 -9.70 -8.10
CA THR A 83 -7.10 -10.32 -9.41
C THR A 83 -6.21 -9.64 -10.44
N ASP A 84 -5.70 -10.41 -11.40
CA ASP A 84 -4.96 -9.93 -12.56
C ASP A 84 -5.89 -9.53 -13.72
N ALA A 85 -7.18 -9.80 -13.59
CA ALA A 85 -8.18 -9.37 -14.56
C ALA A 85 -8.33 -7.84 -14.51
N ALA A 86 -8.06 -7.18 -15.65
CA ALA A 86 -8.17 -5.73 -15.76
C ALA A 86 -9.63 -5.30 -15.76
N VAL A 87 -9.92 -4.21 -15.04
CA VAL A 87 -11.19 -3.48 -15.16
C VAL A 87 -11.06 -2.49 -16.31
N GLN A 88 -11.92 -2.58 -17.32
CA GLN A 88 -11.91 -1.64 -18.42
C GLN A 88 -12.66 -0.36 -18.06
N ALA A 89 -12.00 0.78 -18.27
CA ALA A 89 -12.64 2.08 -18.10
C ALA A 89 -13.30 2.47 -19.44
N GLY A 90 -14.59 2.19 -19.61
CA GLY A 90 -15.37 2.64 -20.77
C GLY A 90 -16.20 1.59 -21.48
N GLU A 91 -15.95 0.32 -21.37
CA GLU A 91 -16.79 -0.75 -21.91
C GLU A 91 -17.13 -1.78 -20.83
N PHE A 92 -18.36 -2.32 -20.88
CA PHE A 92 -18.78 -3.38 -19.96
C PHE A 92 -18.23 -4.72 -20.45
N THR A 93 -17.48 -5.39 -19.59
CA THR A 93 -17.07 -6.78 -19.83
C THR A 93 -17.70 -7.69 -18.78
N ASP A 94 -18.33 -8.76 -19.22
CA ASP A 94 -18.88 -9.84 -18.38
C ASP A 94 -17.73 -10.71 -17.84
N SER A 95 -16.83 -10.17 -17.09
CA SER A 95 -15.77 -10.98 -16.49
C SER A 95 -15.99 -11.14 -14.99
N TYR A 96 -16.43 -12.33 -14.59
CA TYR A 96 -16.25 -12.81 -13.24
C TYR A 96 -14.75 -12.97 -12.99
N SER A 97 -14.15 -12.01 -12.31
CA SER A 97 -12.75 -12.11 -11.93
C SER A 97 -12.62 -13.07 -10.74
N GLN A 98 -11.99 -14.22 -10.98
CA GLN A 98 -11.54 -15.08 -9.89
C GLN A 98 -10.36 -14.44 -9.19
N THR A 99 -10.25 -14.67 -7.87
CA THR A 99 -9.06 -14.26 -7.11
C THR A 99 -7.84 -14.96 -7.67
N SER A 100 -6.84 -14.20 -8.15
CA SER A 100 -5.58 -14.72 -8.69
C SER A 100 -4.58 -15.04 -7.57
N GLY A 101 -4.72 -14.40 -6.40
CA GLY A 101 -3.84 -14.64 -5.26
C GLY A 101 -4.08 -13.64 -4.12
N TYR A 102 -3.12 -13.59 -3.21
CA TYR A 102 -3.13 -12.69 -2.07
C TYR A 102 -1.79 -11.95 -1.99
N MET A 103 -1.82 -10.66 -1.70
CA MET A 103 -0.63 -9.83 -1.52
C MET A 103 -0.92 -8.64 -0.61
N THR A 104 0.12 -7.98 -0.11
CA THR A 104 -0.04 -6.71 0.60
C THR A 104 0.17 -5.54 -0.36
N VAL A 105 -0.44 -4.39 -0.06
CA VAL A 105 -0.18 -3.15 -0.81
C VAL A 105 1.30 -2.77 -0.73
N LEU A 106 1.97 -3.10 0.40
CA LEU A 106 3.39 -2.85 0.59
C LEU A 106 4.24 -3.64 -0.41
N ASP A 107 3.88 -4.90 -0.72
CA ASP A 107 4.61 -5.73 -1.68
C ASP A 107 4.59 -5.13 -3.10
N ILE A 108 3.51 -4.42 -3.43
CA ILE A 108 3.37 -3.75 -4.71
C ILE A 108 4.20 -2.46 -4.75
N LEU A 109 4.09 -1.63 -3.71
CA LEU A 109 4.56 -0.25 -3.74
C LEU A 109 5.96 -0.05 -3.14
N ILE A 110 6.41 -0.92 -2.22
CA ILE A 110 7.61 -0.71 -1.43
C ILE A 110 8.55 -1.91 -1.54
N LYS A 111 9.58 -1.78 -2.39
CA LYS A 111 10.60 -2.83 -2.53
C LYS A 111 11.75 -2.70 -1.54
N LYS A 112 12.04 -1.48 -1.07
CA LYS A 112 13.16 -1.18 -0.16
C LYS A 112 12.70 -0.28 0.98
N PRO A 113 12.05 -0.82 2.03
CA PRO A 113 11.46 -0.02 3.12
C PRO A 113 12.44 0.92 3.82
N SER A 114 13.70 0.52 3.96
CA SER A 114 14.72 1.31 4.67
C SER A 114 14.99 2.68 4.05
N ILE A 115 14.87 2.79 2.72
CA ILE A 115 15.11 4.03 1.98
C ILE A 115 13.83 4.64 1.39
N THR A 116 12.69 3.96 1.49
CA THR A 116 11.41 4.49 1.00
C THR A 116 10.84 5.52 1.96
N ARG A 117 10.28 6.58 1.42
CA ARG A 117 9.63 7.68 2.14
C ARG A 117 8.31 8.01 1.48
N ILE A 118 7.41 8.60 2.26
CA ILE A 118 6.11 9.09 1.80
C ILE A 118 6.02 10.58 2.14
N ARG A 119 5.49 11.37 1.17
CA ARG A 119 5.34 12.82 1.31
C ARG A 119 4.09 13.31 0.58
N PRO A 120 3.30 14.23 1.16
CA PRO A 120 2.21 14.87 0.44
C PRO A 120 2.74 15.76 -0.69
N ILE A 121 2.02 15.77 -1.81
CA ILE A 121 2.28 16.62 -2.96
C ILE A 121 1.39 17.86 -2.87
N ARG A 122 1.97 19.02 -3.15
CA ARG A 122 1.26 20.28 -3.26
C ARG A 122 1.52 20.89 -4.63
N GLY A 123 0.46 21.43 -5.24
CA GLY A 123 0.52 22.10 -6.54
C GLY A 123 0.34 21.16 -7.73
N ASN A 124 0.27 21.77 -8.92
CA ASN A 124 -0.20 21.12 -10.14
C ASN A 124 0.90 20.98 -11.22
N SER A 125 2.17 21.24 -10.90
CA SER A 125 3.24 21.31 -11.89
C SER A 125 3.49 20.02 -12.66
N MET A 126 2.94 18.88 -12.18
CA MET A 126 3.08 17.55 -12.79
C MET A 126 1.73 16.95 -13.25
N SER A 127 0.70 17.78 -13.41
CA SER A 127 -0.67 17.33 -13.70
C SER A 127 -0.82 16.52 -14.99
N LYS A 128 -0.05 16.82 -16.03
CA LYS A 128 -0.04 16.04 -17.29
C LYS A 128 0.57 14.63 -17.14
N LYS A 129 1.29 14.37 -16.06
CA LYS A 129 1.77 13.03 -15.67
C LYS A 129 0.80 12.33 -14.69
N GLY A 130 -0.39 12.90 -14.44
CA GLY A 130 -1.39 12.37 -13.54
C GLY A 130 -1.09 12.59 -12.04
N ILE A 131 -0.04 13.36 -11.72
CA ILE A 131 0.35 13.71 -10.36
C ILE A 131 -0.29 15.05 -10.02
N LEU A 132 -1.20 15.05 -9.05
CA LEU A 132 -2.05 16.21 -8.72
C LEU A 132 -1.83 16.70 -7.30
N ASP A 133 -2.34 17.88 -7.03
CA ASP A 133 -2.39 18.43 -5.67
C ASP A 133 -3.15 17.50 -4.72
N GLY A 134 -2.60 17.26 -3.53
CA GLY A 134 -3.16 16.35 -2.53
C GLY A 134 -2.75 14.89 -2.68
N ASP A 135 -2.08 14.49 -3.76
CA ASP A 135 -1.51 13.13 -3.88
C ASP A 135 -0.44 12.88 -2.82
N MET A 136 -0.23 11.61 -2.53
CA MET A 136 0.89 11.13 -1.70
C MET A 136 1.95 10.53 -2.61
N ALA A 137 3.16 11.09 -2.59
CA ALA A 137 4.33 10.53 -3.28
C ALA A 137 4.96 9.42 -2.45
N ILE A 138 5.23 8.27 -3.06
CA ILE A 138 6.12 7.23 -2.53
C ILE A 138 7.42 7.30 -3.32
N TYR A 139 8.54 7.52 -2.65
CA TYR A 139 9.83 7.70 -3.31
C TYR A 139 10.97 7.01 -2.56
N GLU A 140 12.00 6.58 -3.29
CA GLU A 140 13.27 6.13 -2.70
C GLU A 140 14.19 7.32 -2.45
N LYS A 141 14.68 7.44 -1.21
CA LYS A 141 15.70 8.44 -0.84
C LYS A 141 17.04 8.03 -1.44
N ARG A 142 17.32 8.48 -2.65
CA ARG A 142 18.58 8.26 -3.38
C ARG A 142 18.89 9.43 -4.29
N GLN A 143 20.18 9.74 -4.44
CA GLN A 143 20.62 10.86 -5.27
C GLN A 143 20.80 10.46 -6.75
N ASN A 144 21.07 9.17 -7.02
CA ASN A 144 21.23 8.70 -8.40
C ASN A 144 19.86 8.57 -9.07
N ALA A 145 19.62 9.42 -10.05
CA ALA A 145 18.44 9.40 -10.91
C ALA A 145 18.89 9.43 -12.39
N ALA A 146 18.11 8.80 -13.24
CA ALA A 146 18.28 8.85 -14.69
C ALA A 146 17.45 9.99 -15.29
N VAL A 147 17.86 10.49 -16.44
CA VAL A 147 17.03 11.40 -17.24
C VAL A 147 15.72 10.70 -17.59
N GLY A 148 14.59 11.37 -17.36
CA GLY A 148 13.25 10.81 -17.46
C GLY A 148 12.64 10.36 -16.13
N ASP A 149 13.44 10.16 -15.08
CA ASP A 149 12.91 9.88 -13.74
C ASP A 149 12.16 11.10 -13.19
N ILE A 150 11.06 10.84 -12.50
CA ILE A 150 10.41 11.88 -11.69
C ILE A 150 11.12 11.92 -10.34
N VAL A 151 11.65 13.09 -10.00
CA VAL A 151 12.49 13.30 -8.83
C VAL A 151 11.88 14.29 -7.84
N ILE A 152 12.19 14.09 -6.57
CA ILE A 152 12.04 15.11 -5.54
C ILE A 152 13.38 15.80 -5.45
N ALA A 153 13.40 17.08 -5.80
CA ALA A 153 14.59 17.91 -5.83
C ALA A 153 14.48 19.05 -4.81
N ILE A 154 15.62 19.45 -4.26
CA ILE A 154 15.75 20.59 -3.37
C ILE A 154 16.58 21.64 -4.10
N LEU A 155 16.00 22.82 -4.28
CA LEU A 155 16.70 23.99 -4.85
C LEU A 155 17.64 24.55 -3.80
N GLU A 156 18.95 24.58 -4.08
CA GLU A 156 19.97 24.96 -3.09
C GLU A 156 19.92 26.44 -2.72
N ASP A 157 19.42 27.30 -3.61
CA ASP A 157 19.35 28.75 -3.38
C ASP A 157 18.21 29.15 -2.44
N SER A 158 17.14 28.35 -2.33
CA SER A 158 15.92 28.68 -1.57
C SER A 158 15.49 27.60 -0.58
N ASP A 159 16.16 26.45 -0.54
CA ASP A 159 15.77 25.25 0.19
C ASP A 159 14.35 24.73 -0.17
N GLU A 160 13.80 25.22 -1.27
CA GLU A 160 12.50 24.79 -1.75
C GLU A 160 12.54 23.36 -2.29
N VAL A 161 11.55 22.58 -1.91
CA VAL A 161 11.38 21.20 -2.39
C VAL A 161 10.36 21.15 -3.50
N THR A 162 10.71 20.50 -4.59
CA THR A 162 9.84 20.37 -5.76
C THR A 162 9.84 18.95 -6.32
N ILE A 163 8.77 18.59 -7.04
CA ILE A 163 8.67 17.35 -7.81
C ILE A 163 8.64 17.70 -9.30
N LYS A 164 9.56 17.13 -10.07
CA LYS A 164 9.74 17.38 -11.50
C LYS A 164 10.32 16.15 -12.20
N GLU A 165 10.22 16.10 -13.51
CA GLU A 165 11.01 15.15 -14.29
C GLU A 165 12.45 15.66 -14.42
N LEU A 166 13.42 14.78 -14.20
CA LEU A 166 14.82 15.10 -14.45
C LEU A 166 15.10 15.07 -15.95
N GLY A 167 15.47 16.20 -16.49
CA GLY A 167 15.86 16.36 -17.89
C GLY A 167 17.33 16.68 -18.06
N LYS A 168 17.76 16.78 -19.33
CA LYS A 168 19.09 17.25 -19.69
C LYS A 168 19.02 18.17 -20.91
N GLU A 169 19.53 19.38 -20.79
CA GLU A 169 19.64 20.36 -21.88
C GLU A 169 21.09 20.90 -21.94
N ASN A 170 21.67 20.93 -23.11
CA ASN A 170 23.04 21.45 -23.36
C ASN A 170 24.10 20.86 -22.39
N GLY A 171 23.94 19.59 -22.03
CA GLY A 171 24.86 18.92 -21.12
C GLY A 171 24.55 19.09 -19.63
N ALA A 172 23.71 20.04 -19.23
CA ALA A 172 23.30 20.31 -17.85
C ALA A 172 21.97 19.64 -17.51
N HIS A 173 21.82 19.24 -16.24
CA HIS A 173 20.54 18.77 -15.76
C HIS A 173 19.55 19.92 -15.57
N VAL A 174 18.28 19.65 -15.90
CA VAL A 174 17.15 20.57 -15.75
C VAL A 174 15.99 19.84 -15.08
N LEU A 175 15.08 20.61 -14.47
CA LEU A 175 13.87 20.06 -13.87
C LEU A 175 12.66 20.48 -14.71
N ILE A 176 11.98 19.49 -15.29
CA ILE A 176 10.91 19.69 -16.27
C ILE A 176 9.55 19.51 -15.59
N PRO A 177 8.71 20.54 -15.56
CA PRO A 177 7.30 20.40 -15.17
C PRO A 177 6.51 19.74 -16.29
N HIS A 178 5.40 19.12 -15.92
CA HIS A 178 4.40 18.60 -16.87
C HIS A 178 3.07 19.32 -16.70
N ASN A 179 3.12 20.63 -16.86
CA ASN A 179 1.99 21.55 -16.92
C ASN A 179 2.46 22.84 -17.59
N ASP A 180 1.73 23.32 -18.61
CA ASP A 180 2.13 24.46 -19.44
C ASP A 180 2.20 25.80 -18.68
N ASN A 181 1.61 25.87 -17.50
CA ASN A 181 1.66 27.06 -16.64
C ASN A 181 2.97 27.19 -15.85
N PHE A 182 3.90 26.27 -16.02
CA PHE A 182 5.16 26.23 -15.27
C PHE A 182 6.35 26.14 -16.22
N ASP A 183 7.36 26.93 -15.96
CA ASP A 183 8.60 26.92 -16.75
C ASP A 183 9.55 25.81 -16.31
N ILE A 184 10.37 25.34 -17.27
CA ILE A 184 11.49 24.43 -16.97
C ILE A 184 12.50 25.18 -16.11
N ILE A 185 12.89 24.56 -14.99
CA ILE A 185 13.90 25.11 -14.09
C ILE A 185 15.29 24.82 -14.69
N ARG A 186 15.90 25.87 -15.17
CA ARG A 186 17.26 25.90 -15.75
C ARG A 186 18.18 26.74 -14.89
N ASN A 187 19.46 26.48 -14.98
CA ASN A 187 20.51 27.32 -14.38
C ASN A 187 20.38 27.54 -12.87
N LYS A 188 19.69 26.60 -12.15
CA LYS A 188 19.65 26.58 -10.71
C LYS A 188 20.39 25.36 -10.19
N ASN A 189 21.12 25.53 -9.11
CA ASN A 189 21.70 24.43 -8.37
C ASN A 189 20.59 23.69 -7.63
N PHE A 190 20.53 22.38 -7.79
CA PHE A 190 19.62 21.54 -7.04
C PHE A 190 20.28 20.21 -6.71
N ARG A 191 19.84 19.61 -5.62
CA ARG A 191 20.19 18.24 -5.26
C ARG A 191 18.96 17.35 -5.32
N ILE A 192 19.15 16.11 -5.72
CA ILE A 192 18.08 15.12 -5.72
C ILE A 192 17.96 14.55 -4.31
N GLU A 193 16.79 14.68 -3.70
CA GLU A 193 16.46 14.02 -2.45
C GLU A 193 16.03 12.58 -2.68
N GLY A 194 15.28 12.33 -3.75
CA GLY A 194 14.82 11.01 -4.07
C GLY A 194 14.14 10.88 -5.43
N VAL A 195 13.84 9.62 -5.78
CA VAL A 195 13.20 9.25 -7.04
C VAL A 195 11.82 8.66 -6.75
N LEU A 196 10.80 9.20 -7.43
CA LEU A 196 9.42 8.76 -7.30
C LEU A 196 9.27 7.31 -7.77
N LEU A 197 8.60 6.49 -6.97
CA LEU A 197 8.18 5.13 -7.34
C LEU A 197 6.73 5.11 -7.81
N SER A 198 5.86 5.78 -7.06
CA SER A 198 4.44 5.89 -7.35
C SER A 198 3.83 7.09 -6.64
N SER A 199 2.62 7.46 -7.04
CA SER A 199 1.75 8.35 -6.28
C SER A 199 0.37 7.69 -6.12
N PHE A 200 -0.34 8.05 -5.04
CA PHE A 200 -1.69 7.57 -4.82
C PHE A 200 -2.57 8.68 -4.25
N ARG A 201 -3.87 8.51 -4.43
CA ARG A 201 -4.92 9.42 -3.97
C ARG A 201 -6.05 8.60 -3.37
N THR A 202 -6.63 9.10 -2.28
CA THR A 202 -7.91 8.64 -1.72
C THR A 202 -9.02 9.56 -2.21
N TYR A 203 -10.18 9.00 -2.55
CA TYR A 203 -11.36 9.71 -3.04
C TYR A 203 -12.45 9.76 -1.97
#